data_837fd28de23c58e25d0bcde03249b41c
#
_entry.id   837fd28de23c58e25d0bcde03249b41c
#
_cell.length_a   1.000
_cell.length_b   1.000
_cell.length_c   1.000
_cell.angle_alpha   90.00
_cell.angle_beta   90.00
_cell.angle_gamma   90.00
#
_symmetry.space_group_name_H-M   'P 1'
#
loop_
_entity.id
_entity.type
_entity.pdbx_description
1 polymer ?
#
loop_
_entity_poly.entity_id
_entity_poly.type
_entity_poly.pdbx_seq_one_letter_code
_entity_poly.pdbx_strand_id
1 'polypeptide(L)'
;VYMQDTYFAQVAEQTVSNMFSNLDLTKLSKVAQLMGSMSEGRCFSMYSFDEATEKTISDAGFTAQTPSSEEHPQAGVYVTEQNPSKMGWYIHRTSKITRSACNNDGSQTYHVEYTMTNTIDDNQIGIAGAAGTYILSVNADQQGRGVEKTLIYAPAGGSLTNLQTSGGTVTGSRQETLNGKTVYASIANIGPGESVTYSFDVTTSIKAVSDLTLSLI
;
A
#
# COMPACT_ATOMS: atom_id res chain seq x y z
N VAL A 1 -18.71 11.61 -17.80
CA VAL A 1 -18.39 11.31 -16.38
C VAL A 1 -19.67 10.88 -15.69
N TYR A 2 -20.73 11.69 -15.62
CA TYR A 2 -21.97 11.36 -14.88
C TYR A 2 -22.62 10.04 -15.30
N MET A 3 -22.72 9.74 -16.60
CA MET A 3 -23.26 8.46 -17.08
C MET A 3 -22.37 7.27 -16.71
N GLN A 4 -21.06 7.45 -16.68
CA GLN A 4 -20.11 6.43 -16.30
C GLN A 4 -20.27 6.07 -14.81
N ASP A 5 -20.36 7.07 -13.94
CA ASP A 5 -20.53 6.87 -12.49
C ASP A 5 -21.86 6.17 -12.19
N THR A 6 -22.94 6.57 -12.88
CA THR A 6 -24.26 5.93 -12.77
C THR A 6 -24.19 4.45 -13.19
N TYR A 7 -23.49 4.14 -14.29
CA TYR A 7 -23.33 2.77 -14.77
C TYR A 7 -22.56 1.92 -13.75
N PHE A 8 -21.44 2.43 -13.24
CA PHE A 8 -20.67 1.71 -12.22
C PHE A 8 -21.47 1.47 -10.93
N ALA A 9 -22.24 2.47 -10.49
CA ALA A 9 -23.11 2.32 -9.32
C ALA A 9 -24.14 1.20 -9.52
N GLN A 10 -24.81 1.16 -10.68
CA GLN A 10 -25.79 0.11 -11.01
C GLN A 10 -25.14 -1.28 -11.10
N VAL A 11 -23.96 -1.40 -11.72
CA VAL A 11 -23.22 -2.68 -11.79
C VAL A 11 -22.82 -3.14 -10.40
N ALA A 12 -22.31 -2.25 -9.55
CA ALA A 12 -21.93 -2.57 -8.18
C ALA A 12 -23.15 -3.03 -7.36
N GLU A 13 -24.27 -2.27 -7.40
CA GLU A 13 -25.52 -2.61 -6.71
C GLU A 13 -26.03 -3.99 -7.14
N GLN A 14 -26.12 -4.24 -8.44
CA GLN A 14 -26.60 -5.52 -8.97
C GLN A 14 -25.68 -6.67 -8.59
N THR A 15 -24.36 -6.46 -8.63
CA THR A 15 -23.39 -7.49 -8.26
C THR A 15 -23.49 -7.85 -6.78
N VAL A 16 -23.52 -6.85 -5.89
CA VAL A 16 -23.67 -7.06 -4.45
C VAL A 16 -25.02 -7.73 -4.13
N SER A 17 -26.12 -7.23 -4.70
CA SER A 17 -27.44 -7.81 -4.52
C SER A 17 -27.48 -9.28 -4.95
N ASN A 18 -26.95 -9.61 -6.12
CA ASN A 18 -26.91 -11.00 -6.60
C ASN A 18 -26.02 -11.89 -5.74
N MET A 19 -24.91 -11.38 -5.23
CA MET A 19 -24.02 -12.12 -4.34
C MET A 19 -24.73 -12.51 -3.04
N PHE A 20 -25.42 -11.56 -2.42
CA PHE A 20 -26.07 -11.80 -1.13
C PHE A 20 -27.41 -12.54 -1.25
N SER A 21 -28.19 -12.31 -2.31
CA SER A 21 -29.49 -13.01 -2.51
C SER A 21 -29.32 -14.51 -2.82
N ASN A 22 -28.15 -14.93 -3.29
CA ASN A 22 -27.86 -16.34 -3.63
C ASN A 22 -26.95 -17.03 -2.61
N LEU A 23 -26.70 -16.42 -1.44
CA LEU A 23 -25.93 -17.03 -0.36
C LEU A 23 -26.76 -18.10 0.35
N ASP A 24 -26.26 -19.31 0.34
CA ASP A 24 -26.69 -20.41 1.21
C ASP A 24 -25.59 -20.75 2.21
N LEU A 25 -25.91 -21.54 3.24
CA LEU A 25 -24.94 -21.90 4.28
C LEU A 25 -23.71 -22.64 3.74
N THR A 26 -23.81 -23.31 2.59
CA THR A 26 -22.70 -24.05 1.98
C THR A 26 -21.70 -23.11 1.30
N LYS A 27 -22.16 -21.95 0.85
CA LYS A 27 -21.33 -20.92 0.19
C LYS A 27 -20.77 -19.91 1.19
N LEU A 28 -21.45 -19.73 2.33
CA LEU A 28 -21.06 -18.73 3.33
C LEU A 28 -19.62 -18.92 3.82
N SER A 29 -19.19 -20.15 4.06
CA SER A 29 -17.80 -20.44 4.49
C SER A 29 -16.75 -20.05 3.43
N LYS A 30 -17.07 -20.28 2.15
CA LYS A 30 -16.20 -19.91 1.03
C LYS A 30 -16.12 -18.40 0.87
N VAL A 31 -17.24 -17.70 1.03
CA VAL A 31 -17.27 -16.23 1.00
C VAL A 31 -16.46 -15.67 2.16
N ALA A 32 -16.61 -16.19 3.37
CA ALA A 32 -15.83 -15.77 4.54
C ALA A 32 -14.32 -15.99 4.34
N GLN A 33 -13.92 -17.15 3.80
CA GLN A 33 -12.52 -17.43 3.46
C GLN A 33 -11.98 -16.46 2.40
N LEU A 34 -12.76 -16.18 1.35
CA LEU A 34 -12.37 -15.22 0.31
C LEU A 34 -12.22 -13.81 0.89
N MET A 35 -13.18 -13.35 1.69
CA MET A 35 -13.12 -12.05 2.35
C MET A 35 -11.91 -11.95 3.27
N GLY A 36 -11.59 -13.02 4.03
CA GLY A 36 -10.39 -13.10 4.85
C GLY A 36 -9.11 -12.92 4.03
N SER A 37 -8.95 -13.70 2.97
CA SER A 37 -7.76 -13.60 2.10
C SER A 37 -7.65 -12.25 1.38
N MET A 38 -8.77 -11.64 1.00
CA MET A 38 -8.80 -10.30 0.41
C MET A 38 -8.45 -9.21 1.44
N SER A 39 -8.85 -9.39 2.70
CA SER A 39 -8.48 -8.48 3.79
C SER A 39 -7.00 -8.58 4.13
N GLU A 40 -6.44 -9.79 4.21
CA GLU A 40 -5.00 -10.02 4.39
C GLU A 40 -4.19 -9.36 3.26
N GLY A 41 -4.66 -9.47 2.00
CA GLY A 41 -4.09 -8.79 0.83
C GLY A 41 -4.42 -7.30 0.73
N ARG A 42 -5.14 -6.73 1.71
CA ARG A 42 -5.62 -5.33 1.71
C ARG A 42 -6.47 -4.94 0.49
N CYS A 43 -7.06 -5.91 -0.20
CA CYS A 43 -7.98 -5.69 -1.31
C CYS A 43 -9.44 -5.46 -0.85
N PHE A 44 -9.72 -5.73 0.42
CA PHE A 44 -11.04 -5.57 1.02
C PHE A 44 -10.91 -5.07 2.45
N SER A 45 -11.70 -4.07 2.81
CA SER A 45 -11.82 -3.56 4.17
C SER A 45 -13.26 -3.15 4.45
N MET A 46 -13.63 -3.16 5.72
CA MET A 46 -14.92 -2.74 6.22
C MET A 46 -14.75 -1.62 7.24
N TYR A 47 -15.77 -0.77 7.33
CA TYR A 47 -15.86 0.27 8.34
C TYR A 47 -17.31 0.43 8.79
N SER A 48 -17.54 0.63 10.09
CA SER A 48 -18.84 0.96 10.66
C SER A 48 -18.76 2.24 11.49
N PHE A 49 -19.80 3.07 11.40
CA PHE A 49 -19.98 4.24 12.29
C PHE A 49 -20.50 3.86 13.68
N ASP A 50 -21.00 2.63 13.86
CA ASP A 50 -21.36 2.08 15.16
C ASP A 50 -20.12 1.46 15.82
N GLU A 51 -19.75 1.94 17.01
CA GLU A 51 -18.51 1.56 17.71
C GLU A 51 -18.44 0.06 18.02
N ALA A 52 -19.57 -0.57 18.38
CA ALA A 52 -19.59 -2.00 18.72
C ALA A 52 -19.39 -2.87 17.48
N THR A 53 -19.99 -2.46 16.39
CA THR A 53 -19.83 -3.11 15.07
C THR A 53 -18.41 -2.90 14.56
N GLU A 54 -17.85 -1.69 14.64
CA GLU A 54 -16.48 -1.40 14.21
C GLU A 54 -15.46 -2.21 15.02
N LYS A 55 -15.68 -2.34 16.32
CA LYS A 55 -14.84 -3.20 17.16
C LYS A 55 -14.87 -4.66 16.68
N THR A 56 -16.04 -5.18 16.36
CA THR A 56 -16.20 -6.54 15.82
C THR A 56 -15.48 -6.72 14.49
N ILE A 57 -15.59 -5.74 13.59
CA ILE A 57 -14.88 -5.71 12.29
C ILE A 57 -13.37 -5.68 12.52
N SER A 58 -12.89 -4.85 13.44
CA SER A 58 -11.48 -4.74 13.79
C SER A 58 -10.92 -6.02 14.40
N ASP A 59 -11.63 -6.60 15.37
CA ASP A 59 -11.25 -7.87 16.01
C ASP A 59 -11.21 -9.04 15.00
N ALA A 60 -12.04 -8.99 13.96
CA ALA A 60 -12.04 -9.94 12.85
C ALA A 60 -10.96 -9.68 11.79
N GLY A 61 -10.19 -8.59 11.88
CA GLY A 61 -9.11 -8.27 10.95
C GLY A 61 -9.56 -7.64 9.63
N PHE A 62 -10.79 -7.13 9.54
CA PHE A 62 -11.33 -6.55 8.30
C PHE A 62 -11.13 -5.03 8.16
N THR A 63 -10.35 -4.42 9.03
CA THR A 63 -10.03 -2.99 8.93
C THR A 63 -8.73 -2.76 8.15
N ALA A 64 -8.64 -1.62 7.43
CA ALA A 64 -7.42 -1.20 6.75
C ALA A 64 -6.45 -0.45 7.69
N GLN A 65 -6.31 -0.90 8.94
CA GLN A 65 -5.47 -0.24 9.93
C GLN A 65 -3.98 -0.31 9.55
N THR A 66 -3.25 0.75 9.91
CA THR A 66 -1.79 0.73 9.89
C THR A 66 -1.27 -0.28 10.92
N PRO A 67 -0.05 -0.84 10.74
CA PRO A 67 0.51 -1.85 11.64
C PRO A 67 0.38 -1.48 13.11
N SER A 68 -0.19 -2.35 13.93
CA SER A 68 -0.50 -2.07 15.34
C SER A 68 -0.08 -3.18 16.32
N SER A 69 0.33 -4.36 15.82
CA SER A 69 0.81 -5.46 16.67
C SER A 69 2.28 -5.29 17.02
N GLU A 70 2.61 -5.33 18.30
CA GLU A 70 3.99 -5.40 18.77
C GLU A 70 4.55 -6.82 18.68
N GLU A 71 3.70 -7.84 18.84
CA GLU A 71 4.08 -9.26 18.82
C GLU A 71 4.34 -9.76 17.38
N HIS A 72 3.58 -9.25 16.41
CA HIS A 72 3.72 -9.55 15.00
C HIS A 72 4.12 -8.29 14.24
N PRO A 73 5.40 -7.91 14.28
CA PRO A 73 5.85 -6.62 13.78
C PRO A 73 5.70 -6.50 12.27
N GLN A 74 5.11 -5.38 11.85
CA GLN A 74 4.99 -5.01 10.46
C GLN A 74 5.46 -3.56 10.27
N ALA A 75 6.33 -3.31 9.29
CA ALA A 75 6.57 -1.96 8.79
C ALA A 75 5.60 -1.68 7.64
N GLY A 76 4.98 -0.51 7.64
CA GLY A 76 4.05 -0.10 6.58
C GLY A 76 4.77 0.66 5.47
N VAL A 77 4.55 0.28 4.20
CA VAL A 77 4.96 1.07 3.05
C VAL A 77 3.75 1.25 2.14
N TYR A 78 3.18 2.44 2.16
CA TYR A 78 1.95 2.78 1.43
C TYR A 78 2.26 3.80 0.36
N VAL A 79 1.77 3.52 -0.85
CA VAL A 79 2.10 4.30 -2.04
C VAL A 79 0.81 4.76 -2.72
N THR A 80 0.76 6.04 -3.10
CA THR A 80 -0.38 6.62 -3.80
C THR A 80 0.11 7.47 -4.97
N GLU A 81 -0.38 7.17 -6.17
CA GLU A 81 -0.14 7.99 -7.36
C GLU A 81 -0.71 9.41 -7.14
N GLN A 82 0.14 10.42 -7.30
CA GLN A 82 -0.20 11.84 -7.14
C GLN A 82 -0.53 12.51 -8.47
N ASN A 83 -0.14 11.88 -9.57
CA ASN A 83 -0.42 12.38 -10.90
C ASN A 83 -1.78 11.81 -11.37
N PRO A 84 -2.72 12.61 -11.92
CA PRO A 84 -3.96 12.09 -12.48
C PRO A 84 -3.68 11.29 -13.76
N SER A 85 -3.31 10.04 -13.57
CA SER A 85 -2.85 9.11 -14.62
C SER A 85 -3.21 7.67 -14.29
N LYS A 86 -2.81 6.72 -15.12
CA LYS A 86 -2.81 5.28 -14.86
C LYS A 86 -1.38 4.71 -14.77
N MET A 87 -0.40 5.59 -14.52
CA MET A 87 1.00 5.20 -14.47
C MET A 87 1.34 4.21 -13.35
N GLY A 88 0.55 4.17 -12.28
CA GLY A 88 0.70 3.18 -11.22
C GLY A 88 0.66 1.72 -11.71
N TRP A 89 0.01 1.45 -12.86
CA TRP A 89 0.05 0.13 -13.51
C TRP A 89 1.46 -0.27 -13.97
N TYR A 90 2.28 0.70 -14.35
CA TYR A 90 3.65 0.48 -14.84
C TYR A 90 4.70 0.56 -13.73
N ILE A 91 4.30 0.88 -12.49
CA ILE A 91 5.22 0.94 -11.36
C ILE A 91 5.35 -0.45 -10.73
N HIS A 92 6.40 -1.15 -11.13
CA HIS A 92 6.74 -2.44 -10.52
C HIS A 92 7.39 -2.22 -9.16
N ARG A 93 6.95 -2.97 -8.16
CA ARG A 93 7.36 -2.83 -6.76
C ARG A 93 8.01 -4.11 -6.27
N THR A 94 9.19 -3.99 -5.66
CA THR A 94 9.89 -5.11 -5.02
C THR A 94 10.34 -4.71 -3.63
N SER A 95 10.47 -5.70 -2.75
CA SER A 95 10.98 -5.48 -1.39
C SER A 95 11.92 -6.59 -0.99
N LYS A 96 12.90 -6.23 -0.14
CA LYS A 96 13.83 -7.16 0.47
C LYS A 96 13.96 -6.81 1.94
N ILE A 97 13.85 -7.82 2.80
CA ILE A 97 14.04 -7.70 4.25
C ILE A 97 15.19 -8.61 4.63
N THR A 98 16.16 -8.06 5.34
CA THR A 98 17.31 -8.82 5.82
C THR A 98 17.49 -8.54 7.31
N ARG A 99 17.45 -9.60 8.15
CA ARG A 99 17.76 -9.44 9.57
C ARG A 99 19.23 -9.09 9.72
N SER A 100 19.54 -7.97 10.36
CA SER A 100 20.89 -7.47 10.57
C SER A 100 21.42 -7.74 11.99
N ALA A 101 20.52 -7.79 12.99
CA ALA A 101 20.91 -8.07 14.38
C ALA A 101 19.77 -8.70 15.20
N CYS A 102 20.17 -9.48 16.21
CA CYS A 102 19.35 -9.83 17.37
C CYS A 102 19.95 -9.09 18.57
N ASN A 103 19.17 -8.18 19.16
CA ASN A 103 19.65 -7.31 20.22
C ASN A 103 19.56 -7.98 21.61
N ASN A 104 20.38 -7.53 22.54
CA ASN A 104 20.45 -8.12 23.90
C ASN A 104 19.15 -7.95 24.71
N ASP A 105 18.31 -6.99 24.35
CA ASP A 105 17.00 -6.72 24.97
C ASP A 105 15.86 -7.57 24.40
N GLY A 106 16.16 -8.44 23.41
CA GLY A 106 15.20 -9.29 22.74
C GLY A 106 14.59 -8.69 21.48
N SER A 107 14.80 -7.41 21.19
CA SER A 107 14.39 -6.81 19.93
C SER A 107 15.26 -7.31 18.76
N GLN A 108 14.79 -7.13 17.53
CA GLN A 108 15.48 -7.53 16.33
C GLN A 108 15.60 -6.35 15.39
N THR A 109 16.73 -6.23 14.72
CA THR A 109 16.98 -5.19 13.73
C THR A 109 17.00 -5.80 12.32
N TYR A 110 16.33 -5.13 11.39
CA TYR A 110 16.23 -5.53 9.99
C TYR A 110 16.63 -4.37 9.09
N HIS A 111 17.32 -4.69 8.02
CA HIS A 111 17.50 -3.79 6.88
C HIS A 111 16.43 -4.06 5.84
N VAL A 112 15.76 -3.02 5.39
CA VAL A 112 14.66 -3.07 4.41
C VAL A 112 15.05 -2.25 3.19
N GLU A 113 14.90 -2.85 2.01
CA GLU A 113 14.98 -2.20 0.72
C GLU A 113 13.61 -2.32 0.03
N TYR A 114 13.05 -1.18 -0.39
CA TYR A 114 11.81 -1.12 -1.14
C TYR A 114 12.05 -0.34 -2.43
N THR A 115 11.90 -1.00 -3.57
CA THR A 115 12.20 -0.43 -4.88
C THR A 115 10.94 -0.32 -5.72
N MET A 116 10.76 0.85 -6.32
CA MET A 116 9.76 1.13 -7.34
C MET A 116 10.48 1.36 -8.67
N THR A 117 10.06 0.66 -9.71
CA THR A 117 10.62 0.77 -11.07
C THR A 117 9.50 1.10 -12.04
N ASN A 118 9.66 2.16 -12.81
CA ASN A 118 8.76 2.48 -13.90
C ASN A 118 9.15 1.64 -15.12
N THR A 119 8.29 0.69 -15.47
CA THR A 119 8.55 -0.29 -16.54
C THR A 119 7.97 0.10 -17.91
N ILE A 120 7.36 1.29 -18.02
CA ILE A 120 6.81 1.75 -19.30
C ILE A 120 7.94 1.96 -20.32
N ASP A 121 7.75 1.48 -21.53
CA ASP A 121 8.69 1.66 -22.64
C ASP A 121 8.16 2.65 -23.68
N ASP A 122 9.00 3.03 -24.65
CA ASP A 122 8.66 4.00 -25.70
C ASP A 122 7.50 3.54 -26.57
N ASN A 123 7.37 2.22 -26.84
CA ASN A 123 6.27 1.68 -27.62
C ASN A 123 4.94 1.81 -26.85
N GLN A 124 4.96 1.48 -25.57
CA GLN A 124 3.80 1.63 -24.67
C GLN A 124 3.42 3.10 -24.50
N ILE A 125 4.39 4.01 -24.40
CA ILE A 125 4.16 5.46 -24.39
C ILE A 125 3.47 5.90 -25.67
N GLY A 126 3.91 5.43 -26.83
CA GLY A 126 3.29 5.73 -28.13
C GLY A 126 1.84 5.25 -28.21
N ILE A 127 1.57 4.03 -27.77
CA ILE A 127 0.22 3.44 -27.76
C ILE A 127 -0.67 4.20 -26.75
N ALA A 128 -0.19 4.43 -25.55
CA ALA A 128 -0.92 5.12 -24.48
C ALA A 128 -1.19 6.60 -24.84
N GLY A 129 -0.24 7.27 -25.49
CA GLY A 129 -0.40 8.63 -26.00
C GLY A 129 -1.50 8.75 -27.06
N ALA A 130 -1.67 7.73 -27.90
CA ALA A 130 -2.77 7.66 -28.85
C ALA A 130 -4.15 7.53 -28.20
N ALA A 131 -4.22 6.96 -26.99
CA ALA A 131 -5.43 6.91 -26.16
C ALA A 131 -5.71 8.22 -25.40
N GLY A 132 -4.88 9.25 -25.57
CA GLY A 132 -4.98 10.55 -24.92
C GLY A 132 -4.24 10.62 -23.58
N THR A 133 -4.43 11.69 -22.86
CA THR A 133 -3.70 12.00 -21.61
C THR A 133 -4.14 11.16 -20.41
N TYR A 134 -5.21 10.36 -20.54
CA TYR A 134 -5.79 9.61 -19.42
C TYR A 134 -4.84 8.57 -18.82
N ILE A 135 -4.00 7.92 -19.64
CA ILE A 135 -3.05 6.90 -19.19
C ILE A 135 -1.76 7.55 -18.71
N LEU A 136 -1.13 8.38 -19.53
CA LEU A 136 0.21 8.89 -19.29
C LEU A 136 0.25 10.05 -18.27
N SER A 137 -0.67 10.95 -18.31
CA SER A 137 -0.97 12.10 -17.45
C SER A 137 -1.61 13.23 -18.23
N VAL A 138 -2.48 13.99 -17.57
CA VAL A 138 -2.99 15.26 -18.09
C VAL A 138 -1.93 16.38 -18.04
N ASN A 139 -0.93 16.25 -17.20
CA ASN A 139 0.19 17.18 -17.06
C ASN A 139 1.29 16.82 -18.05
N ALA A 140 1.55 17.69 -19.03
CA ALA A 140 2.48 17.39 -20.12
C ALA A 140 3.91 17.08 -19.65
N ASP A 141 4.39 17.71 -18.58
CA ASP A 141 5.69 17.51 -17.96
C ASP A 141 5.79 16.23 -17.12
N GLN A 142 4.67 15.56 -16.87
CA GLN A 142 4.58 14.33 -16.09
C GLN A 142 4.18 13.11 -16.92
N GLN A 143 4.07 13.23 -18.23
CA GLN A 143 3.68 12.13 -19.09
C GLN A 143 4.68 10.98 -19.05
N GLY A 144 4.17 9.76 -18.83
CA GLY A 144 4.98 8.57 -18.69
C GLY A 144 5.75 8.45 -17.36
N ARG A 145 5.58 9.40 -16.44
CA ARG A 145 6.24 9.39 -15.12
C ARG A 145 5.29 8.90 -14.05
N GLY A 146 5.78 8.00 -13.18
CA GLY A 146 5.13 7.66 -11.92
C GLY A 146 5.45 8.73 -10.88
N VAL A 147 4.44 9.36 -10.30
CA VAL A 147 4.59 10.38 -9.24
C VAL A 147 3.95 9.83 -7.98
N GLU A 148 4.75 9.13 -7.19
CA GLU A 148 4.29 8.29 -6.10
C GLU A 148 4.52 8.95 -4.74
N LYS A 149 3.44 9.31 -4.04
CA LYS A 149 3.53 9.64 -2.62
C LYS A 149 3.76 8.38 -1.82
N THR A 150 4.87 8.32 -1.12
CA THR A 150 5.26 7.18 -0.28
C THR A 150 5.12 7.55 1.19
N LEU A 151 4.46 6.69 1.96
CA LEU A 151 4.31 6.79 3.41
C LEU A 151 4.93 5.54 4.05
N ILE A 152 5.96 5.73 4.90
CA ILE A 152 6.65 4.64 5.58
C ILE A 152 6.41 4.74 7.07
N TYR A 153 5.85 3.68 7.67
CA TYR A 153 5.56 3.56 9.10
C TYR A 153 6.49 2.56 9.76
N ALA A 154 7.00 2.94 10.93
CA ALA A 154 7.65 1.98 11.82
C ALA A 154 6.64 0.95 12.35
N PRO A 155 7.10 -0.26 12.74
CA PRO A 155 6.24 -1.21 13.44
C PRO A 155 5.81 -0.68 14.81
N ALA A 156 4.71 -1.19 15.33
CA ALA A 156 4.24 -0.84 16.67
C ALA A 156 5.31 -1.20 17.72
N GLY A 157 5.54 -0.29 18.67
CA GLY A 157 6.55 -0.45 19.72
C GLY A 157 7.99 -0.50 19.23
N GLY A 158 8.22 -0.34 17.93
CA GLY A 158 9.54 -0.35 17.30
C GLY A 158 9.94 1.03 16.77
N SER A 159 10.99 1.05 15.97
CA SER A 159 11.54 2.28 15.39
C SER A 159 11.99 2.08 13.94
N LEU A 160 12.10 3.19 13.21
CA LEU A 160 12.66 3.26 11.87
C LEU A 160 13.78 4.29 11.88
N THR A 161 14.94 3.92 11.36
CA THR A 161 16.15 4.75 11.32
C THR A 161 16.85 4.62 9.98
N ASN A 162 17.84 5.43 9.73
CA ASN A 162 18.73 5.39 8.55
C ASN A 162 17.96 5.40 7.21
N LEU A 163 16.81 6.08 7.15
CA LEU A 163 16.04 6.19 5.91
C LEU A 163 16.85 6.98 4.87
N GLN A 164 17.12 6.34 3.76
CA GLN A 164 17.83 6.88 2.61
C GLN A 164 17.04 6.57 1.33
N THR A 165 17.31 7.34 0.29
CA THR A 165 16.76 7.12 -1.05
C THR A 165 17.87 7.13 -2.08
N SER A 166 17.73 6.30 -3.12
CA SER A 166 18.66 6.26 -4.25
C SER A 166 17.91 6.08 -5.57
N GLY A 167 18.52 6.54 -6.64
CA GLY A 167 17.89 6.55 -7.97
C GLY A 167 16.78 7.61 -8.07
N GLY A 168 16.28 7.89 -9.27
CA GLY A 168 15.19 8.82 -9.57
C GLY A 168 15.27 10.17 -8.83
N THR A 169 14.12 10.82 -8.72
CA THR A 169 13.99 12.08 -7.95
C THR A 169 13.02 11.89 -6.79
N VAL A 170 13.47 12.16 -5.57
CA VAL A 170 12.63 12.15 -4.36
C VAL A 170 12.60 13.54 -3.74
N THR A 171 11.41 14.05 -3.51
CA THR A 171 11.16 15.39 -2.96
C THR A 171 10.20 15.35 -1.77
N GLY A 172 10.10 16.45 -1.04
CA GLY A 172 9.13 16.61 0.06
C GLY A 172 9.34 15.64 1.21
N SER A 173 10.57 15.10 1.38
CA SER A 173 10.88 14.18 2.47
C SER A 173 10.70 14.86 3.82
N ARG A 174 9.81 14.33 4.64
CA ARG A 174 9.49 14.85 5.97
C ARG A 174 8.94 13.77 6.88
N GLN A 175 9.08 14.01 8.17
CA GLN A 175 8.42 13.23 9.20
C GLN A 175 7.14 13.95 9.63
N GLU A 176 6.04 13.22 9.71
CA GLU A 176 4.74 13.73 10.14
C GLU A 176 4.11 12.78 11.17
N THR A 177 2.98 13.22 11.75
CA THR A 177 2.16 12.35 12.59
C THR A 177 0.80 12.17 11.91
N LEU A 178 0.46 10.93 11.57
CA LEU A 178 -0.85 10.55 11.04
C LEU A 178 -1.49 9.51 11.97
N ASN A 179 -2.72 9.79 12.42
CA ASN A 179 -3.46 8.91 13.33
C ASN A 179 -2.66 8.50 14.58
N GLY A 180 -1.91 9.45 15.15
CA GLY A 180 -1.08 9.24 16.35
C GLY A 180 0.22 8.45 16.11
N LYS A 181 0.54 8.10 14.87
CA LYS A 181 1.76 7.37 14.51
C LYS A 181 2.71 8.25 13.73
N THR A 182 3.99 8.07 13.97
CA THR A 182 5.05 8.69 13.16
C THR A 182 5.08 8.04 11.79
N VAL A 183 5.10 8.88 10.74
CA VAL A 183 5.21 8.46 9.36
C VAL A 183 6.26 9.29 8.63
N TYR A 184 7.04 8.65 7.78
CA TYR A 184 7.96 9.30 6.87
C TYR A 184 7.30 9.42 5.51
N ALA A 185 7.07 10.66 5.08
CA ALA A 185 6.40 10.98 3.83
C ALA A 185 7.38 11.56 2.81
N SER A 186 7.22 11.20 1.55
CA SER A 186 7.97 11.78 0.43
C SER A 186 7.21 11.57 -0.88
N ILE A 187 7.67 12.21 -1.94
CA ILE A 187 7.15 12.02 -3.30
C ILE A 187 8.31 11.58 -4.18
N ALA A 188 8.19 10.37 -4.75
CA ALA A 188 9.10 9.85 -5.76
C ALA A 188 8.57 10.21 -7.16
N ASN A 189 9.42 10.75 -8.03
CA ASN A 189 9.12 11.01 -9.43
C ASN A 189 10.02 10.10 -10.28
N ILE A 190 9.41 9.11 -10.93
CA ILE A 190 10.09 7.98 -11.56
C ILE A 190 9.82 8.03 -13.06
N GLY A 191 10.84 8.38 -13.85
CA GLY A 191 10.76 8.39 -15.31
C GLY A 191 10.74 6.99 -15.91
N PRO A 192 10.44 6.88 -17.22
CA PRO A 192 10.49 5.60 -17.94
C PRO A 192 11.85 4.91 -17.76
N GLY A 193 11.85 3.63 -17.36
CA GLY A 193 13.05 2.85 -17.10
C GLY A 193 13.81 3.21 -15.82
N GLU A 194 13.41 4.26 -15.10
CA GLU A 194 14.04 4.65 -13.83
C GLU A 194 13.51 3.82 -12.66
N SER A 195 14.32 3.79 -11.59
CA SER A 195 13.95 3.19 -10.30
C SER A 195 14.23 4.14 -9.16
N VAL A 196 13.44 4.06 -8.10
CA VAL A 196 13.71 4.67 -6.80
C VAL A 196 13.73 3.57 -5.75
N THR A 197 14.78 3.53 -4.94
CA THR A 197 14.89 2.61 -3.81
C THR A 197 14.88 3.39 -2.50
N TYR A 198 14.00 3.01 -1.59
CA TYR A 198 14.02 3.41 -0.19
C TYR A 198 14.74 2.33 0.60
N SER A 199 15.76 2.70 1.36
CA SER A 199 16.49 1.80 2.24
C SER A 199 16.45 2.36 3.66
N PHE A 200 16.14 1.49 4.63
CA PHE A 200 15.99 1.89 6.03
C PHE A 200 16.17 0.71 6.98
N ASP A 201 16.50 1.02 8.23
CA ASP A 201 16.61 0.03 9.28
C ASP A 201 15.37 0.08 10.18
N VAL A 202 14.89 -1.09 10.56
CA VAL A 202 13.73 -1.28 11.43
C VAL A 202 14.16 -2.08 12.66
N THR A 203 13.92 -1.52 13.84
CA THR A 203 14.04 -2.27 15.10
C THR A 203 12.65 -2.59 15.61
N THR A 204 12.39 -3.87 15.92
CA THR A 204 11.09 -4.33 16.43
C THR A 204 10.92 -4.03 17.91
N SER A 205 9.68 -4.14 18.40
CA SER A 205 9.43 -4.21 19.86
C SER A 205 10.15 -5.41 20.49
N ILE A 206 10.51 -5.30 21.74
CA ILE A 206 11.01 -6.41 22.57
C ILE A 206 9.95 -7.52 22.78
N LYS A 207 8.68 -7.23 22.49
CA LYS A 207 7.57 -8.21 22.56
C LYS A 207 7.40 -9.00 21.27
N ALA A 208 8.21 -8.75 20.23
CA ALA A 208 8.10 -9.43 18.95
C ALA A 208 8.33 -10.94 19.09
N VAL A 209 7.37 -11.73 18.66
CA VAL A 209 7.41 -13.20 18.67
C VAL A 209 7.55 -13.80 17.26
N SER A 210 7.55 -12.95 16.24
CA SER A 210 7.74 -13.34 14.84
C SER A 210 8.70 -12.38 14.13
N ASP A 211 9.14 -12.77 12.95
CA ASP A 211 9.96 -11.92 12.09
C ASP A 211 9.19 -10.70 11.59
N LEU A 212 9.93 -9.65 11.23
CA LEU A 212 9.38 -8.47 10.59
C LEU A 212 8.78 -8.82 9.23
N THR A 213 7.60 -8.32 8.96
CA THR A 213 6.96 -8.34 7.63
C THR A 213 6.69 -6.92 7.13
N LEU A 214 6.37 -6.77 5.83
CA LEU A 214 5.91 -5.51 5.28
C LEU A 214 4.41 -5.55 5.03
N SER A 215 3.75 -4.47 5.44
CA SER A 215 2.38 -4.17 5.05
C SER A 215 2.43 -3.20 3.88
N LEU A 216 2.03 -3.65 2.70
CA LEU A 216 2.14 -2.91 1.43
C LEU A 216 0.75 -2.54 0.90
N ILE A 217 0.63 -1.33 0.30
CA ILE A 217 -0.51 -0.89 -0.50
C ILE A 217 0.01 -0.13 -1.73
#